data_0e227d34623898d6addacd74dfb12263
#
_entry.id   0e227d34623898d6addacd74dfb12263
#
_cell.length_a   1.000
_cell.length_b   1.000
_cell.length_c   1.000
_cell.angle_alpha   90.00
_cell.angle_beta   90.00
_cell.angle_gamma   90.00
#
_symmetry.space_group_name_H-M   'P 1'
#
loop_
_entity.id
_entity.type
_entity.pdbx_description
1 polymer ?
#
loop_
_entity_poly.entity_id
_entity_poly.type
_entity_poly.pdbx_seq_one_letter_code
_entity_poly.pdbx_strand_id
1 'polypeptide(L)'
;VGGNGGFTPRHAELLVEDLDDEQLITAIDRFIGYYIRTADRMQRTARWIEDLDGGIDTLRAVVLEDSLGIAADLDAMVANHVDNYKDEWQEALNDPEVMQRFVSFVNAPTTPDPSLGYVPERGQLRPANEADRSAGTVIAGTTLEVRR
;
A
#
# COMPACT_ATOMS: atom_id res chain seq x y z
N VAL A 1 2.37 -14.03 -15.53
CA VAL A 1 1.25 -13.16 -15.11
C VAL A 1 -0.04 -13.96 -14.89
N GLY A 2 -1.05 -13.41 -14.25
CA GLY A 2 -2.40 -13.97 -14.15
C GLY A 2 -2.59 -15.18 -13.22
N GLY A 3 -1.59 -15.57 -12.44
CA GLY A 3 -1.73 -16.65 -11.46
C GLY A 3 -2.57 -16.25 -10.24
N ASN A 4 -3.24 -17.22 -9.63
CA ASN A 4 -3.88 -17.07 -8.33
C ASN A 4 -3.81 -18.32 -7.47
N GLY A 5 -3.85 -18.17 -6.14
CA GLY A 5 -3.90 -19.25 -5.16
C GLY A 5 -5.26 -19.38 -4.44
N GLY A 6 -6.35 -18.89 -5.04
CA GLY A 6 -7.68 -18.94 -4.44
C GLY A 6 -8.33 -20.31 -4.44
N PHE A 7 -9.65 -20.36 -4.21
CA PHE A 7 -10.44 -21.60 -4.16
C PHE A 7 -10.35 -22.41 -5.46
N THR A 8 -10.27 -21.72 -6.60
CA THR A 8 -9.97 -22.33 -7.90
C THR A 8 -8.59 -21.81 -8.31
N PRO A 9 -7.51 -22.54 -7.98
CA PRO A 9 -6.15 -22.07 -8.26
C PRO A 9 -5.87 -22.12 -9.75
N ARG A 10 -5.06 -21.14 -10.21
CA ARG A 10 -4.62 -21.06 -11.59
C ARG A 10 -3.13 -20.77 -11.63
N HIS A 11 -2.41 -21.47 -12.48
CA HIS A 11 -1.02 -21.17 -12.78
C HIS A 11 -0.89 -19.84 -13.55
N ALA A 12 0.19 -19.11 -13.27
CA ALA A 12 0.56 -17.96 -14.08
C ALA A 12 0.95 -18.42 -15.50
N GLU A 13 0.69 -17.55 -16.46
CA GLU A 13 1.10 -17.75 -17.85
C GLU A 13 2.34 -16.91 -18.15
N LEU A 14 3.22 -17.44 -19.01
CA LEU A 14 4.41 -16.74 -19.46
C LEU A 14 4.00 -15.62 -20.40
N LEU A 15 4.29 -14.38 -20.05
CA LEU A 15 4.06 -13.23 -20.94
C LEU A 15 5.23 -13.06 -21.90
N VAL A 16 6.44 -13.06 -21.40
CA VAL A 16 7.68 -12.85 -22.16
C VAL A 16 8.86 -13.39 -21.36
N GLU A 17 9.95 -13.71 -22.03
CA GLU A 17 11.23 -14.20 -21.46
C GLU A 17 12.40 -13.42 -22.04
N ASP A 18 13.58 -13.56 -21.43
CA ASP A 18 14.86 -13.01 -21.91
C ASP A 18 14.87 -11.48 -22.07
N LEU A 19 14.22 -10.75 -21.17
CA LEU A 19 14.21 -9.28 -21.14
C LEU A 19 15.42 -8.74 -20.37
N ASP A 20 15.95 -7.61 -20.82
CA ASP A 20 16.79 -6.77 -19.98
C ASP A 20 15.95 -5.95 -18.97
N ASP A 21 16.62 -5.23 -18.06
CA ASP A 21 15.95 -4.49 -16.97
C ASP A 21 15.00 -3.41 -17.48
N GLU A 22 15.34 -2.69 -18.54
CA GLU A 22 14.51 -1.62 -19.11
C GLU A 22 13.28 -2.20 -19.81
N GLN A 23 13.48 -3.27 -20.57
CA GLN A 23 12.38 -3.98 -21.22
C GLN A 23 11.42 -4.62 -20.21
N LEU A 24 11.98 -5.17 -19.12
CA LEU A 24 11.17 -5.75 -18.04
C LEU A 24 10.27 -4.71 -17.38
N ILE A 25 10.84 -3.55 -17.02
CA ILE A 25 10.07 -2.45 -16.42
C ILE A 25 8.97 -1.97 -17.39
N THR A 26 9.33 -1.74 -18.64
CA THR A 26 8.37 -1.33 -19.68
C THR A 26 7.22 -2.34 -19.84
N ALA A 27 7.54 -3.63 -19.88
CA ALA A 27 6.53 -4.69 -19.99
C ALA A 27 5.60 -4.74 -18.77
N ILE A 28 6.14 -4.58 -17.56
CA ILE A 28 5.37 -4.52 -16.32
C ILE A 28 4.45 -3.29 -16.32
N ASP A 29 4.97 -2.14 -16.66
CA ASP A 29 4.22 -0.88 -16.67
C ASP A 29 3.06 -0.92 -17.66
N ARG A 30 3.31 -1.39 -18.88
CA ARG A 30 2.26 -1.56 -19.89
C ARG A 30 1.24 -2.61 -19.50
N PHE A 31 1.67 -3.73 -18.92
CA PHE A 31 0.77 -4.75 -18.37
C PHE A 31 -0.16 -4.16 -17.31
N ILE A 32 0.40 -3.47 -16.32
CA ILE A 32 -0.37 -2.85 -15.23
C ILE A 32 -1.27 -1.75 -15.80
N GLY A 33 -0.74 -0.89 -16.67
CA GLY A 33 -1.48 0.18 -17.30
C GLY A 33 -2.68 -0.33 -18.11
N TYR A 34 -2.49 -1.37 -18.91
CA TYR A 34 -3.56 -1.98 -19.70
C TYR A 34 -4.61 -2.67 -18.81
N TYR A 35 -4.17 -3.38 -17.78
CA TYR A 35 -5.08 -3.97 -16.78
C TYR A 35 -5.94 -2.91 -16.07
N ILE A 36 -5.36 -1.82 -15.61
CA ILE A 36 -6.10 -0.74 -14.93
C ILE A 36 -7.15 -0.10 -15.84
N ARG A 37 -6.86 0.00 -17.14
CA ARG A 37 -7.77 0.63 -18.12
C ARG A 37 -8.90 -0.28 -18.59
N THR A 38 -8.72 -1.59 -18.54
CA THR A 38 -9.62 -2.54 -19.18
C THR A 38 -10.29 -3.54 -18.25
N ALA A 39 -9.75 -3.73 -17.04
CA ALA A 39 -10.36 -4.63 -16.06
C ALA A 39 -11.62 -4.02 -15.45
N ASP A 40 -12.58 -4.87 -15.13
CA ASP A 40 -13.75 -4.49 -14.35
C ASP A 40 -13.35 -4.17 -12.90
N ARG A 41 -14.19 -3.39 -12.23
CA ARG A 41 -13.96 -3.04 -10.84
C ARG A 41 -13.77 -4.28 -9.98
N MET A 42 -12.64 -4.36 -9.27
CA MET A 42 -12.22 -5.46 -8.40
C MET A 42 -11.95 -6.79 -9.13
N GLN A 43 -11.93 -6.83 -10.44
CA GLN A 43 -11.54 -7.99 -11.22
C GLN A 43 -10.04 -8.28 -10.99
N ARG A 44 -9.72 -9.54 -10.67
CA ARG A 44 -8.34 -9.98 -10.50
C ARG A 44 -7.69 -10.27 -11.85
N THR A 45 -6.37 -10.08 -11.93
CA THR A 45 -5.60 -10.28 -13.18
C THR A 45 -5.80 -11.65 -13.81
N ALA A 46 -5.91 -12.72 -13.01
CA ALA A 46 -6.18 -14.06 -13.50
C ALA A 46 -7.50 -14.14 -14.26
N ARG A 47 -8.57 -13.57 -13.69
CA ARG A 47 -9.90 -13.57 -14.30
C ARG A 47 -9.96 -12.61 -15.48
N TRP A 48 -9.31 -11.47 -15.37
CA TRP A 48 -9.23 -10.51 -16.46
C TRP A 48 -8.57 -11.10 -17.72
N ILE A 49 -7.44 -11.84 -17.56
CA ILE A 49 -6.79 -12.51 -18.70
C ILE A 49 -7.69 -13.59 -19.31
N GLU A 50 -8.44 -14.35 -18.48
CA GLU A 50 -9.42 -15.33 -18.97
C GLU A 50 -10.54 -14.68 -19.81
N ASP A 51 -10.98 -13.50 -19.44
CA ASP A 51 -12.07 -12.78 -20.08
C ASP A 51 -11.61 -11.97 -21.31
N LEU A 52 -10.29 -11.80 -21.50
CA LEU A 52 -9.75 -11.21 -22.73
C LEU A 52 -10.00 -12.13 -23.92
N ASP A 53 -10.56 -11.58 -24.99
CA ASP A 53 -10.65 -12.28 -26.26
C ASP A 53 -9.24 -12.59 -26.79
N GLY A 54 -8.91 -13.87 -26.94
CA GLY A 54 -7.56 -14.35 -27.24
C GLY A 54 -6.61 -14.47 -26.03
N GLY A 55 -7.05 -14.15 -24.81
CA GLY A 55 -6.30 -14.39 -23.57
C GLY A 55 -4.90 -13.79 -23.54
N ILE A 56 -3.91 -14.62 -23.14
CA ILE A 56 -2.50 -14.21 -23.02
C ILE A 56 -1.88 -13.76 -24.36
N ASP A 57 -2.33 -14.30 -25.49
CA ASP A 57 -1.76 -13.94 -26.79
C ASP A 57 -2.16 -12.52 -27.18
N THR A 58 -3.40 -12.12 -26.93
CA THR A 58 -3.84 -10.74 -27.08
C THR A 58 -3.07 -9.81 -26.14
N LEU A 59 -2.85 -10.23 -24.91
CA LEU A 59 -2.07 -9.45 -23.95
C LEU A 59 -0.63 -9.24 -24.43
N ARG A 60 0.01 -10.27 -24.99
CA ARG A 60 1.34 -10.14 -25.61
C ARG A 60 1.34 -9.13 -26.75
N ALA A 61 0.40 -9.27 -27.67
CA ALA A 61 0.30 -8.39 -28.83
C ALA A 61 0.12 -6.91 -28.40
N VAL A 62 -0.67 -6.65 -27.37
CA VAL A 62 -0.87 -5.28 -26.86
C VAL A 62 0.35 -4.74 -26.13
N VAL A 63 0.91 -5.51 -25.19
CA VAL A 63 1.98 -5.04 -24.30
C VAL A 63 3.33 -4.95 -25.00
N LEU A 64 3.65 -5.97 -25.85
CA LEU A 64 4.97 -6.09 -26.47
C LEU A 64 5.03 -5.53 -27.90
N GLU A 65 3.95 -5.70 -28.65
CA GLU A 65 3.92 -5.38 -30.08
C GLU A 65 3.10 -4.12 -30.40
N ASP A 66 2.49 -3.51 -29.37
CA ASP A 66 1.62 -2.33 -29.49
C ASP A 66 0.52 -2.49 -30.57
N SER A 67 -0.10 -3.67 -30.61
CA SER A 67 -1.10 -4.01 -31.63
C SER A 67 -2.31 -3.06 -31.66
N LEU A 68 -2.58 -2.35 -30.57
CA LEU A 68 -3.65 -1.36 -30.45
C LEU A 68 -3.17 0.09 -30.66
N GLY A 69 -1.86 0.33 -30.80
CA GLY A 69 -1.29 1.68 -30.91
C GLY A 69 -1.46 2.54 -29.67
N ILE A 70 -1.46 1.93 -28.48
CA ILE A 70 -1.71 2.61 -27.20
C ILE A 70 -0.51 2.59 -26.25
N ALA A 71 0.62 2.02 -26.65
CA ALA A 71 1.79 1.87 -25.81
C ALA A 71 2.27 3.22 -25.25
N ALA A 72 2.36 4.25 -26.07
CA ALA A 72 2.76 5.58 -25.63
C ALA A 72 1.80 6.18 -24.58
N ASP A 73 0.50 5.93 -24.71
CA ASP A 73 -0.50 6.39 -23.72
C ASP A 73 -0.38 5.64 -22.41
N LEU A 74 -0.07 4.32 -22.45
CA LEU A 74 0.17 3.52 -21.25
C LEU A 74 1.45 3.98 -20.54
N ASP A 75 2.54 4.15 -21.28
CA ASP A 75 3.82 4.62 -20.76
C ASP A 75 3.67 6.00 -20.10
N ALA A 76 2.99 6.95 -20.76
CA ALA A 76 2.72 8.27 -20.21
C ALA A 76 1.84 8.24 -18.95
N MET A 77 0.84 7.36 -18.90
CA MET A 77 -0.04 7.21 -17.75
C MET A 77 0.74 6.71 -16.53
N VAL A 78 1.58 5.69 -16.71
CA VAL A 78 2.39 5.14 -15.62
C VAL A 78 3.45 6.12 -15.18
N ALA A 79 4.16 6.78 -16.11
CA ALA A 79 5.13 7.81 -15.78
C ALA A 79 4.51 8.95 -14.94
N ASN A 80 3.35 9.45 -15.33
CA ASN A 80 2.63 10.47 -14.55
C ASN A 80 2.24 9.96 -13.15
N HIS A 81 1.89 8.69 -13.01
CA HIS A 81 1.58 8.10 -11.70
C HIS A 81 2.83 8.03 -10.82
N VAL A 82 3.95 7.58 -11.38
CA VAL A 82 5.25 7.49 -10.68
C VAL A 82 5.74 8.86 -10.26
N ASP A 83 5.68 9.86 -11.15
CA ASP A 83 6.13 11.24 -10.89
C ASP A 83 5.31 11.92 -9.77
N ASN A 84 4.04 11.56 -9.64
CA ASN A 84 3.13 12.10 -8.61
C ASN A 84 3.00 11.21 -7.38
N TYR A 85 3.67 10.05 -7.36
CA TYR A 85 3.61 9.14 -6.23
C TYR A 85 4.28 9.76 -5.00
N LYS A 86 3.57 9.69 -3.89
CA LYS A 86 4.09 10.07 -2.59
C LYS A 86 4.00 8.89 -1.65
N ASP A 87 5.11 8.55 -1.04
CA ASP A 87 5.13 7.56 0.03
C ASP A 87 4.64 8.21 1.33
N GLU A 88 3.38 7.99 1.67
CA GLU A 88 2.75 8.54 2.87
C GLU A 88 3.49 8.10 4.16
N TRP A 89 4.06 6.91 4.17
CA TRP A 89 4.85 6.43 5.30
C TRP A 89 6.19 7.14 5.42
N GLN A 90 6.86 7.36 4.29
CA GLN A 90 8.10 8.11 4.26
C GLN A 90 7.87 9.58 4.66
N GLU A 91 6.78 10.19 4.20
CA GLU A 91 6.39 11.54 4.62
C GLU A 91 6.10 11.58 6.13
N ALA A 92 5.34 10.60 6.65
CA ALA A 92 5.05 10.50 8.07
C ALA A 92 6.32 10.33 8.93
N LEU A 93 7.30 9.54 8.48
CA LEU A 93 8.58 9.38 9.17
C LEU A 93 9.40 10.66 9.23
N ASN A 94 9.24 11.54 8.26
CA ASN A 94 9.94 12.83 8.18
C ASN A 94 9.18 13.95 8.92
N ASP A 95 7.96 13.71 9.38
CA ASP A 95 7.15 14.67 10.13
C ASP A 95 7.26 14.42 11.64
N PRO A 96 7.95 15.31 12.40
CA PRO A 96 8.09 15.16 13.84
C PRO A 96 6.77 15.16 14.61
N GLU A 97 5.75 15.89 14.13
CA GLU A 97 4.43 15.95 14.79
C GLU A 97 3.67 14.62 14.61
N VAL A 98 3.78 14.04 13.42
CA VAL A 98 3.18 12.72 13.14
C VAL A 98 3.92 11.64 13.93
N MET A 99 5.25 11.69 13.97
CA MET A 99 6.07 10.71 14.69
C MET A 99 5.84 10.71 16.19
N GLN A 100 5.45 11.82 16.79
CA GLN A 100 5.07 11.87 18.21
C GLN A 100 3.88 10.99 18.56
N ARG A 101 3.04 10.63 17.58
CA ARG A 101 1.88 9.76 17.78
C ARG A 101 2.24 8.27 17.82
N PHE A 102 3.42 7.91 17.32
CA PHE A 102 3.91 6.54 17.31
C PHE A 102 4.78 6.28 18.52
N VAL A 103 4.17 5.86 19.63
CA VAL A 103 4.88 5.53 20.86
C VAL A 103 5.11 4.02 20.90
N SER A 104 6.37 3.58 20.96
CA SER A 104 6.72 2.19 21.17
C SER A 104 6.59 1.84 22.66
N PHE A 105 5.77 0.85 23.00
CA PHE A 105 5.62 0.38 24.38
C PHE A 105 6.86 -0.34 24.92
N VAL A 106 7.72 -0.88 24.07
CA VAL A 106 8.90 -1.68 24.46
C VAL A 106 10.15 -0.83 24.63
N ASN A 107 10.34 0.16 23.76
CA ASN A 107 11.51 1.05 23.77
C ASN A 107 11.08 2.53 23.62
N ALA A 108 9.92 2.88 24.16
CA ALA A 108 9.48 4.26 24.13
C ALA A 108 10.50 5.18 24.77
N PRO A 109 10.80 6.34 24.19
CA PRO A 109 11.61 7.34 24.87
C PRO A 109 10.97 7.68 26.21
N THR A 110 11.81 7.97 27.20
CA THR A 110 11.38 8.33 28.56
C THR A 110 10.57 9.63 28.63
N THR A 111 10.50 10.36 27.52
CA THR A 111 9.69 11.57 27.42
C THR A 111 8.25 11.20 27.07
N PRO A 112 7.29 11.44 27.99
CA PRO A 112 5.88 11.16 27.72
C PRO A 112 5.37 12.00 26.55
N ASP A 113 4.53 11.41 25.70
CA ASP A 113 3.80 12.16 24.68
C ASP A 113 2.77 13.06 25.39
N PRO A 114 2.89 14.40 25.28
CA PRO A 114 1.97 15.31 25.96
C PRO A 114 0.53 15.24 25.40
N SER A 115 0.33 14.63 24.23
CA SER A 115 -1.00 14.42 23.63
C SER A 115 -1.71 13.21 24.22
N LEU A 116 -1.00 12.28 24.88
CA LEU A 116 -1.55 11.08 25.49
C LEU A 116 -1.75 11.29 26.98
N GLY A 117 -2.99 11.41 27.39
CA GLY A 117 -3.38 11.36 28.80
C GLY A 117 -3.95 10.00 29.16
N TYR A 118 -3.75 9.56 30.40
CA TYR A 118 -4.31 8.31 30.92
C TYR A 118 -5.10 8.57 32.19
N VAL A 119 -6.17 7.82 32.37
CA VAL A 119 -6.99 7.83 33.60
C VAL A 119 -7.06 6.44 34.20
N PRO A 120 -7.02 6.32 35.55
CA PRO A 120 -7.20 5.04 36.19
C PRO A 120 -8.66 4.61 36.13
N GLU A 121 -8.90 3.38 35.69
CA GLU A 121 -10.22 2.76 35.70
C GLU A 121 -10.08 1.29 36.12
N ARG A 122 -10.77 0.87 37.18
CA ARG A 122 -10.76 -0.50 37.71
C ARG A 122 -9.35 -1.07 37.98
N GLY A 123 -8.42 -0.23 38.41
CA GLY A 123 -7.04 -0.64 38.70
C GLY A 123 -6.12 -0.74 37.48
N GLN A 124 -6.59 -0.32 36.31
CA GLN A 124 -5.79 -0.24 35.10
C GLN A 124 -5.81 1.20 34.55
N LEU A 125 -4.81 1.54 33.73
CA LEU A 125 -4.76 2.81 33.01
C LEU A 125 -5.39 2.64 31.63
N ARG A 126 -6.36 3.48 31.31
CA ARG A 126 -6.89 3.60 29.94
C ARG A 126 -6.58 4.98 29.36
N PRO A 127 -6.52 5.11 28.04
CA PRO A 127 -6.39 6.42 27.40
C PRO A 127 -7.56 7.34 27.80
N ALA A 128 -7.24 8.60 28.08
CA ALA A 128 -8.23 9.62 28.40
C ALA A 128 -9.05 10.00 27.16
N ASN A 129 -10.37 9.96 27.28
CA ASN A 129 -11.28 10.49 26.29
C ASN A 129 -11.53 12.00 26.51
N GLU A 130 -12.35 12.62 25.66
CA GLU A 130 -12.61 14.04 25.72
C GLU A 130 -13.34 14.48 27.01
N ALA A 131 -14.21 13.62 27.55
CA ALA A 131 -14.89 13.88 28.81
C ALA A 131 -13.93 13.87 30.00
N ASP A 132 -12.96 12.94 30.02
CA ASP A 132 -11.93 12.87 31.06
C ASP A 132 -11.04 14.11 31.05
N ARG A 133 -10.66 14.58 29.85
CA ARG A 133 -9.85 15.79 29.69
C ARG A 133 -10.61 17.04 30.15
N SER A 134 -11.88 17.11 29.88
CA SER A 134 -12.76 18.20 30.29
C SER A 134 -12.97 18.20 31.82
N ALA A 135 -12.93 17.04 32.46
CA ALA A 135 -13.08 16.90 33.91
C ALA A 135 -11.79 17.22 34.70
N GLY A 136 -10.67 17.46 34.02
CA GLY A 136 -9.39 17.80 34.66
C GLY A 136 -8.71 16.66 35.44
N THR A 137 -9.15 15.42 35.25
CA THR A 137 -8.63 14.21 35.96
C THR A 137 -7.56 13.47 35.20
N VAL A 138 -7.03 14.05 34.14
CA VAL A 138 -6.04 13.39 33.28
C VAL A 138 -4.67 13.45 33.94
N ILE A 139 -4.11 12.27 34.24
CA ILE A 139 -2.71 12.12 34.64
C ILE A 139 -1.89 12.11 33.33
N ALA A 140 -1.35 13.26 32.96
CA ALA A 140 -0.46 13.34 31.81
C ALA A 140 0.84 12.59 32.12
N GLY A 141 1.17 11.63 31.26
CA GLY A 141 2.53 11.13 31.11
C GLY A 141 3.19 10.53 32.31
N THR A 142 2.54 9.64 33.06
CA THR A 142 3.26 8.81 34.03
C THR A 142 4.05 7.75 33.29
N THR A 143 5.37 7.88 33.30
CA THR A 143 6.28 6.81 32.88
C THR A 143 5.99 5.60 33.76
N LEU A 144 5.47 4.51 33.20
CA LEU A 144 5.36 3.25 33.93
C LEU A 144 6.78 2.70 34.10
N GLU A 145 7.32 2.76 35.32
CA GLU A 145 8.54 2.02 35.66
C GLU A 145 8.24 0.52 35.55
N VAL A 146 8.78 -0.10 34.51
CA VAL A 146 8.83 -1.57 34.45
C VAL A 146 9.84 -2.02 35.47
N ARG A 147 9.38 -2.46 36.62
CA ARG A 147 10.23 -3.17 37.58
C ARG A 147 10.73 -4.46 36.92
N ARG A 148 12.05 -4.56 36.76
CA ARG A 148 12.75 -5.78 36.35
C ARG A 148 12.70 -6.82 37.47
#